data_145717f3ca63abc71aae29d09d63c64b
#
_entry.id   145717f3ca63abc71aae29d09d63c64b
#
_cell.length_a   1.000
_cell.length_b   1.000
_cell.length_c   1.000
_cell.angle_alpha   90.00
_cell.angle_beta   90.00
_cell.angle_gamma   90.00
#
_symmetry.space_group_name_H-M   'P 1'
#
loop_
_entity.id
_entity.type
_entity.pdbx_description
1 polymer ?
#
loop_
_entity_poly.entity_id
_entity_poly.type
_entity_poly.pdbx_seq_one_letter_code
_entity_poly.pdbx_strand_id
1 'polypeptide(L)'
;GGGPGGWGCAIAEVPYIYYKMYGDESVLADFLPQVLRYFDYLEAHSENDLVVSDQKNEWCLGDWCTPEEIVIPEPFVNNYFYIRTINRLLEFCRVLNRNDLVPELTALAERKKAAIVRTYFDAQTGDFCRNVQGANAFAVDLGLGDDRTFANMVRHYEQNTWFDTGIFGTDIVTRVLFERGHATLAYRLLTSEEKYSFWHWQSTGCTTFPEYWTYNRSQNHPMFGAVIKYLFRFILGITQEGAGWKNIVIAPKFADGLNSAEGSILTESGRVSVRFVRSAGRVSFRIEIPEGVQARLAYAGSHPLTAGVHEFSLPEETTAR
;
A
#
# COMPACT_ATOMS: atom_id res chain seq x y z
N GLY A 1 -20.35 -11.42 -7.22
CA GLY A 1 -19.44 -10.50 -7.79
C GLY A 1 -18.79 -9.59 -6.78
N GLY A 2 -17.63 -9.10 -7.13
CA GLY A 2 -16.87 -8.13 -6.33
C GLY A 2 -17.15 -6.68 -6.71
N GLY A 3 -17.93 -6.43 -7.75
CA GLY A 3 -18.20 -5.10 -8.26
C GLY A 3 -16.93 -4.34 -8.69
N PRO A 4 -17.04 -3.04 -8.97
CA PRO A 4 -15.89 -2.17 -9.14
C PRO A 4 -15.19 -1.90 -7.79
N GLY A 5 -13.96 -1.42 -7.85
CA GLY A 5 -13.23 -1.00 -6.68
C GLY A 5 -12.39 -2.06 -6.01
N GLY A 6 -12.19 -1.92 -4.70
CA GLY A 6 -11.19 -2.68 -3.94
C GLY A 6 -11.41 -4.18 -3.84
N TRP A 7 -12.63 -4.66 -4.03
CA TRP A 7 -12.93 -6.10 -4.07
C TRP A 7 -12.75 -6.70 -5.46
N GLY A 8 -13.30 -6.04 -6.48
CA GLY A 8 -13.22 -6.54 -7.86
C GLY A 8 -11.80 -6.57 -8.40
N CYS A 9 -10.95 -5.64 -8.00
CA CYS A 9 -9.55 -5.61 -8.40
C CYS A 9 -8.74 -6.85 -7.94
N ALA A 10 -9.27 -7.65 -6.99
CA ALA A 10 -8.63 -8.87 -6.51
C ALA A 10 -8.32 -9.85 -7.64
N ILE A 11 -9.10 -9.82 -8.75
CA ILE A 11 -8.86 -10.66 -9.93
C ILE A 11 -7.46 -10.44 -10.56
N ALA A 12 -6.88 -9.26 -10.38
CA ALA A 12 -5.52 -8.94 -10.84
C ALA A 12 -4.51 -8.91 -9.68
N GLU A 13 -4.92 -8.38 -8.52
CA GLU A 13 -4.01 -8.24 -7.37
C GLU A 13 -3.60 -9.60 -6.79
N VAL A 14 -4.52 -10.57 -6.69
CA VAL A 14 -4.19 -11.89 -6.11
C VAL A 14 -3.20 -12.67 -6.98
N PRO A 15 -3.39 -12.85 -8.30
CA PRO A 15 -2.39 -13.48 -9.16
C PRO A 15 -1.05 -12.74 -9.15
N TYR A 16 -1.07 -11.40 -9.12
CA TYR A 16 0.15 -10.61 -9.05
C TYR A 16 0.92 -10.87 -7.74
N ILE A 17 0.22 -10.88 -6.60
CA ILE A 17 0.84 -11.17 -5.30
C ILE A 17 1.40 -12.60 -5.29
N TYR A 18 0.66 -13.57 -5.83
CA TYR A 18 1.12 -14.95 -5.94
C TYR A 18 2.41 -15.04 -6.76
N TYR A 19 2.45 -14.42 -7.95
CA TYR A 19 3.67 -14.31 -8.75
C TYR A 19 4.82 -13.66 -7.96
N LYS A 20 4.54 -12.56 -7.27
CA LYS A 20 5.58 -11.88 -6.47
C LYS A 20 6.11 -12.77 -5.36
N MET A 21 5.27 -13.58 -4.73
CA MET A 21 5.67 -14.47 -3.63
C MET A 21 6.45 -15.69 -4.10
N TYR A 22 6.05 -16.30 -5.20
CA TYR A 22 6.57 -17.61 -5.64
C TYR A 22 7.37 -17.56 -6.95
N GLY A 23 7.32 -16.47 -7.69
CA GLY A 23 8.01 -16.36 -8.99
C GLY A 23 7.35 -17.14 -10.13
N ASP A 24 6.15 -17.71 -9.90
CA ASP A 24 5.43 -18.48 -10.90
C ASP A 24 4.65 -17.55 -11.84
N GLU A 25 5.16 -17.43 -13.08
CA GLU A 25 4.56 -16.59 -14.12
C GLU A 25 3.30 -17.22 -14.74
N SER A 26 3.08 -18.52 -14.60
CA SER A 26 1.94 -19.22 -15.20
C SER A 26 0.61 -18.68 -14.68
N VAL A 27 0.54 -18.32 -13.41
CA VAL A 27 -0.65 -17.71 -12.81
C VAL A 27 -1.05 -16.40 -13.50
N LEU A 28 -0.08 -15.60 -13.94
CA LEU A 28 -0.37 -14.35 -14.65
C LEU A 28 -0.96 -14.65 -16.05
N ALA A 29 -0.44 -15.67 -16.75
CA ALA A 29 -0.95 -16.09 -18.05
C ALA A 29 -2.39 -16.62 -17.93
N ASP A 30 -2.67 -17.43 -16.91
CA ASP A 30 -3.99 -18.00 -16.66
C ASP A 30 -5.05 -16.92 -16.35
N PHE A 31 -4.66 -15.86 -15.65
CA PHE A 31 -5.59 -14.78 -15.23
C PHE A 31 -5.68 -13.60 -16.20
N LEU A 32 -4.74 -13.45 -17.14
CA LEU A 32 -4.76 -12.36 -18.12
C LEU A 32 -6.12 -12.21 -18.87
N PRO A 33 -6.71 -13.29 -19.43
CA PRO A 33 -8.01 -13.18 -20.11
C PRO A 33 -9.15 -12.75 -19.16
N GLN A 34 -9.09 -13.15 -17.90
CA GLN A 34 -10.10 -12.81 -16.89
C GLN A 34 -10.02 -11.35 -16.50
N VAL A 35 -8.81 -10.79 -16.34
CA VAL A 35 -8.61 -9.37 -16.05
C VAL A 35 -9.08 -8.50 -17.23
N LEU A 36 -8.84 -8.92 -18.47
CA LEU A 36 -9.35 -8.20 -19.65
C LEU A 36 -10.88 -8.16 -19.67
N ARG A 37 -11.57 -9.29 -19.40
CA ARG A 37 -13.04 -9.32 -19.26
C ARG A 37 -13.55 -8.45 -18.12
N TYR A 38 -12.78 -8.33 -17.03
CA TYR A 38 -13.12 -7.42 -15.95
C TYR A 38 -13.07 -5.95 -16.42
N PHE A 39 -12.16 -5.60 -17.33
CA PHE A 39 -12.13 -4.26 -17.93
C PHE A 39 -13.33 -4.01 -18.83
N ASP A 40 -13.79 -5.00 -19.63
CA ASP A 40 -15.01 -4.87 -20.39
C ASP A 40 -16.23 -4.56 -19.49
N TYR A 41 -16.30 -5.26 -18.35
CA TYR A 41 -17.30 -4.98 -17.32
C TYR A 41 -17.20 -3.56 -16.76
N LEU A 42 -16.00 -3.10 -16.38
CA LEU A 42 -15.80 -1.75 -15.83
C LEU A 42 -16.13 -0.66 -16.86
N GLU A 43 -15.77 -0.84 -18.14
CA GLU A 43 -16.11 0.11 -19.20
C GLU A 43 -17.60 0.16 -19.46
N ALA A 44 -18.30 -0.97 -19.41
CA ALA A 44 -19.77 -1.01 -19.55
C ALA A 44 -20.51 -0.27 -18.42
N HIS A 45 -19.86 -0.07 -17.27
CA HIS A 45 -20.40 0.64 -16.10
C HIS A 45 -19.76 2.02 -15.89
N SER A 46 -19.10 2.54 -16.93
CA SER A 46 -18.44 3.85 -16.92
C SER A 46 -19.28 4.91 -17.63
N GLU A 47 -19.29 6.12 -17.07
CA GLU A 47 -19.82 7.33 -17.68
C GLU A 47 -18.74 8.43 -17.64
N ASN A 48 -18.51 9.13 -18.76
CA ASN A 48 -17.50 10.18 -18.86
C ASN A 48 -16.08 9.71 -18.43
N ASP A 49 -15.72 8.48 -18.80
CA ASP A 49 -14.47 7.80 -18.43
C ASP A 49 -14.36 7.39 -16.95
N LEU A 50 -15.38 7.48 -16.15
CA LEU A 50 -15.38 7.06 -14.75
C LEU A 50 -16.37 5.93 -14.52
N VAL A 51 -15.98 4.89 -13.82
CA VAL A 51 -16.90 3.89 -13.27
C VAL A 51 -17.74 4.57 -12.20
N VAL A 52 -19.06 4.57 -12.37
CA VAL A 52 -19.99 5.31 -11.50
C VAL A 52 -20.81 4.40 -10.58
N SER A 53 -21.06 3.15 -11.00
CA SER A 53 -21.80 2.18 -10.18
C SER A 53 -21.48 0.75 -10.62
N ASP A 54 -21.84 -0.23 -9.81
CA ASP A 54 -21.80 -1.66 -10.16
C ASP A 54 -22.90 -1.98 -11.20
N GLN A 55 -24.13 -1.63 -10.84
CA GLN A 55 -25.28 -1.69 -11.74
C GLN A 55 -26.12 -0.44 -11.53
N LYS A 56 -27.03 -0.17 -12.47
CA LYS A 56 -27.91 0.98 -12.36
C LYS A 56 -28.73 0.93 -11.06
N ASN A 57 -28.55 1.91 -10.21
CA ASN A 57 -29.12 2.04 -8.86
C ASN A 57 -28.64 1.00 -7.83
N GLU A 58 -27.54 0.31 -8.10
CA GLU A 58 -26.91 -0.55 -7.11
C GLU A 58 -25.77 0.15 -6.37
N TRP A 59 -25.38 -0.46 -5.27
CA TRP A 59 -24.41 0.05 -4.34
C TRP A 59 -22.98 -0.22 -4.82
N CYS A 60 -22.11 0.76 -4.62
CA CYS A 60 -20.67 0.66 -4.81
C CYS A 60 -19.96 0.74 -3.46
N LEU A 61 -18.86 0.00 -3.28
CA LEU A 61 -18.21 -0.09 -1.99
C LEU A 61 -17.51 1.20 -1.56
N GLY A 62 -16.81 1.86 -2.45
CA GLY A 62 -15.96 3.00 -2.08
C GLY A 62 -14.87 2.61 -1.07
N ASP A 63 -14.53 3.51 -0.15
CA ASP A 63 -13.67 3.21 1.01
C ASP A 63 -14.54 2.77 2.18
N TRP A 64 -14.53 1.47 2.45
CA TRP A 64 -15.43 0.83 3.42
C TRP A 64 -14.93 0.95 4.86
N CYS A 65 -15.87 1.05 5.81
CA CYS A 65 -15.59 1.08 7.25
C CYS A 65 -14.82 2.30 7.73
N THR A 66 -15.11 3.47 7.20
CA THR A 66 -14.62 4.73 7.79
C THR A 66 -15.12 4.87 9.23
N PRO A 67 -14.40 5.58 10.12
CA PRO A 67 -14.81 5.73 11.53
C PRO A 67 -16.10 6.50 11.69
N GLU A 68 -16.38 7.41 10.79
CA GLU A 68 -17.58 8.26 10.73
C GLU A 68 -18.29 8.06 9.39
N GLU A 69 -19.24 8.94 9.06
CA GLU A 69 -19.95 8.89 7.79
C GLU A 69 -18.98 8.93 6.60
N ILE A 70 -19.22 8.08 5.60
CA ILE A 70 -18.41 8.05 4.38
C ILE A 70 -18.72 9.29 3.55
N VAL A 71 -17.73 10.15 3.36
CA VAL A 71 -17.86 11.40 2.56
C VAL A 71 -16.92 11.43 1.35
N ILE A 72 -15.93 10.53 1.29
CA ILE A 72 -15.13 10.34 0.08
C ILE A 72 -16.03 9.74 -1.02
N PRO A 73 -16.05 10.30 -2.24
CA PRO A 73 -16.92 9.77 -3.30
C PRO A 73 -16.57 8.34 -3.69
N GLU A 74 -17.54 7.43 -3.67
CA GLU A 74 -17.32 6.03 -4.07
C GLU A 74 -16.74 5.89 -5.48
N PRO A 75 -17.21 6.63 -6.51
CA PRO A 75 -16.63 6.56 -7.83
C PRO A 75 -15.16 7.00 -7.88
N PHE A 76 -14.72 7.93 -7.02
CA PHE A 76 -13.31 8.29 -6.92
C PHE A 76 -12.46 7.10 -6.48
N VAL A 77 -12.87 6.42 -5.41
CA VAL A 77 -12.17 5.23 -4.88
C VAL A 77 -12.21 4.08 -5.89
N ASN A 78 -13.35 3.84 -6.53
CA ASN A 78 -13.48 2.76 -7.51
C ASN A 78 -12.58 2.98 -8.73
N ASN A 79 -12.45 4.22 -9.21
CA ASN A 79 -11.56 4.55 -10.33
C ASN A 79 -10.10 4.53 -9.94
N TYR A 80 -9.74 4.83 -8.69
CA TYR A 80 -8.41 4.54 -8.18
C TYR A 80 -8.06 3.06 -8.36
N PHE A 81 -8.92 2.15 -7.92
CA PHE A 81 -8.68 0.71 -8.08
C PHE A 81 -8.69 0.26 -9.52
N TYR A 82 -9.49 0.90 -10.39
CA TYR A 82 -9.43 0.60 -11.82
C TYR A 82 -8.05 0.92 -12.40
N ILE A 83 -7.54 2.13 -12.17
CA ILE A 83 -6.20 2.52 -12.66
C ILE A 83 -5.13 1.60 -12.06
N ARG A 84 -5.23 1.27 -10.78
CA ARG A 84 -4.34 0.32 -10.12
C ARG A 84 -4.37 -1.06 -10.79
N THR A 85 -5.55 -1.54 -11.17
CA THR A 85 -5.71 -2.81 -11.91
C THR A 85 -5.07 -2.73 -13.29
N ILE A 86 -5.20 -1.61 -14.01
CA ILE A 86 -4.49 -1.38 -15.28
C ILE A 86 -2.98 -1.46 -15.07
N ASN A 87 -2.46 -0.82 -14.03
CA ASN A 87 -1.03 -0.87 -13.72
C ASN A 87 -0.57 -2.31 -13.41
N ARG A 88 -1.39 -3.12 -12.74
CA ARG A 88 -1.10 -4.56 -12.54
C ARG A 88 -1.08 -5.33 -13.84
N LEU A 89 -2.02 -5.04 -14.74
CA LEU A 89 -2.04 -5.70 -16.03
C LEU A 89 -0.85 -5.31 -16.92
N LEU A 90 -0.38 -4.08 -16.84
CA LEU A 90 0.88 -3.66 -17.47
C LEU A 90 2.09 -4.45 -16.94
N GLU A 91 2.11 -4.76 -15.62
CA GLU A 91 3.13 -5.66 -15.05
C GLU A 91 2.99 -7.10 -15.58
N PHE A 92 1.75 -7.62 -15.70
CA PHE A 92 1.52 -8.92 -16.36
C PHE A 92 2.08 -8.91 -17.77
N CYS A 93 1.76 -7.89 -18.57
CA CYS A 93 2.23 -7.74 -19.94
C CYS A 93 3.76 -7.73 -20.01
N ARG A 94 4.42 -7.02 -19.10
CA ARG A 94 5.88 -6.97 -19.03
C ARG A 94 6.48 -8.35 -18.74
N VAL A 95 5.94 -9.09 -17.78
CA VAL A 95 6.43 -10.42 -17.40
C VAL A 95 6.17 -11.45 -18.49
N LEU A 96 4.99 -11.41 -19.10
CA LEU A 96 4.54 -12.35 -20.14
C LEU A 96 4.96 -11.94 -21.56
N ASN A 97 5.72 -10.84 -21.73
CA ASN A 97 6.12 -10.27 -23.03
C ASN A 97 4.93 -9.93 -23.96
N ARG A 98 3.77 -9.54 -23.38
CA ARG A 98 2.56 -9.12 -24.10
C ARG A 98 2.61 -7.63 -24.45
N ASN A 99 3.64 -7.25 -25.22
CA ASN A 99 3.86 -5.87 -25.67
C ASN A 99 2.75 -5.35 -26.59
N ASP A 100 1.96 -6.21 -27.19
CA ASP A 100 0.79 -5.91 -28.02
C ASP A 100 -0.30 -5.15 -27.26
N LEU A 101 -0.47 -5.41 -25.96
CA LEU A 101 -1.49 -4.80 -25.10
C LEU A 101 -1.04 -3.47 -24.45
N VAL A 102 0.25 -3.22 -24.37
CA VAL A 102 0.81 -2.09 -23.60
C VAL A 102 0.31 -0.71 -24.07
N PRO A 103 0.27 -0.40 -25.40
CA PRO A 103 -0.17 0.92 -25.87
C PRO A 103 -1.62 1.23 -25.47
N GLU A 104 -2.54 0.27 -25.62
CA GLU A 104 -3.96 0.43 -25.32
C GLU A 104 -4.16 0.60 -23.80
N LEU A 105 -3.55 -0.23 -22.98
CA LEU A 105 -3.61 -0.16 -21.53
C LEU A 105 -3.04 1.16 -20.98
N THR A 106 -1.94 1.63 -21.56
CA THR A 106 -1.36 2.93 -21.19
C THR A 106 -2.31 4.07 -21.52
N ALA A 107 -2.89 4.08 -22.72
CA ALA A 107 -3.85 5.08 -23.14
C ALA A 107 -5.10 5.06 -22.24
N LEU A 108 -5.57 3.87 -21.86
CA LEU A 108 -6.70 3.70 -20.93
C LEU A 108 -6.37 4.29 -19.55
N ALA A 109 -5.20 3.99 -19.00
CA ALA A 109 -4.78 4.54 -17.71
C ALA A 109 -4.75 6.08 -17.73
N GLU A 110 -4.15 6.67 -18.75
CA GLU A 110 -4.06 8.14 -18.87
C GLU A 110 -5.44 8.78 -19.06
N ARG A 111 -6.34 8.18 -19.82
CA ARG A 111 -7.73 8.64 -19.97
C ARG A 111 -8.47 8.63 -18.63
N LYS A 112 -8.37 7.55 -17.84
CA LYS A 112 -8.96 7.44 -16.50
C LYS A 112 -8.38 8.45 -15.52
N LYS A 113 -7.05 8.62 -15.51
CA LYS A 113 -6.37 9.64 -14.70
C LYS A 113 -6.84 11.06 -15.03
N ALA A 114 -6.93 11.38 -16.32
CA ALA A 114 -7.43 12.69 -16.77
C ALA A 114 -8.89 12.92 -16.31
N ALA A 115 -9.73 11.89 -16.33
CA ALA A 115 -11.09 11.98 -15.84
C ALA A 115 -11.16 12.22 -14.32
N ILE A 116 -10.32 11.54 -13.53
CA ILE A 116 -10.22 11.78 -12.08
C ILE A 116 -9.79 13.23 -11.80
N VAL A 117 -8.76 13.72 -12.48
CA VAL A 117 -8.29 15.11 -12.29
C VAL A 117 -9.38 16.11 -12.68
N ARG A 118 -10.01 15.94 -13.83
CA ARG A 118 -11.09 16.83 -14.31
C ARG A 118 -12.27 16.90 -13.33
N THR A 119 -12.59 15.80 -12.65
CA THR A 119 -13.80 15.69 -11.83
C THR A 119 -13.58 16.05 -10.36
N TYR A 120 -12.41 15.72 -9.82
CA TYR A 120 -12.20 15.73 -8.37
C TYR A 120 -11.07 16.64 -7.89
N PHE A 121 -10.23 17.19 -8.78
CA PHE A 121 -9.11 18.06 -8.39
C PHE A 121 -9.54 19.52 -8.33
N ASP A 122 -9.29 20.16 -7.22
CA ASP A 122 -9.42 21.60 -7.04
C ASP A 122 -8.05 22.27 -7.19
N ALA A 123 -7.82 22.96 -8.32
CA ALA A 123 -6.58 23.66 -8.62
C ALA A 123 -6.32 24.87 -7.69
N GLN A 124 -7.32 25.38 -6.98
CA GLN A 124 -7.11 26.50 -6.04
C GLN A 124 -6.47 26.00 -4.75
N THR A 125 -6.95 24.89 -4.20
CA THR A 125 -6.42 24.30 -2.95
C THR A 125 -5.30 23.31 -3.20
N GLY A 126 -5.28 22.63 -4.35
CA GLY A 126 -4.40 21.51 -4.66
C GLY A 126 -4.93 20.18 -4.10
N ASP A 127 -6.22 20.10 -3.78
CA ASP A 127 -6.83 18.93 -3.14
C ASP A 127 -7.70 18.13 -4.10
N PHE A 128 -7.73 16.82 -3.89
CA PHE A 128 -8.77 15.94 -4.43
C PHE A 128 -9.89 15.79 -3.40
N CYS A 129 -11.14 15.88 -3.85
CA CYS A 129 -12.32 15.70 -3.00
C CYS A 129 -12.25 16.52 -1.69
N ARG A 130 -11.67 17.71 -1.68
CA ARG A 130 -11.46 18.57 -0.49
C ARG A 130 -10.60 17.91 0.62
N ASN A 131 -9.71 17.00 0.24
CA ASN A 131 -8.82 16.26 1.15
C ASN A 131 -9.54 15.46 2.24
N VAL A 132 -10.79 15.01 1.99
CA VAL A 132 -11.53 14.19 2.95
C VAL A 132 -11.05 12.74 2.93
N GLN A 133 -10.98 12.10 4.10
CA GLN A 133 -10.81 10.65 4.26
C GLN A 133 -9.72 10.05 3.36
N GLY A 134 -8.55 10.68 3.38
CA GLY A 134 -7.40 10.18 2.63
C GLY A 134 -7.44 10.42 1.11
N ALA A 135 -8.39 11.18 0.56
CA ALA A 135 -8.52 11.39 -0.88
C ALA A 135 -7.21 11.84 -1.54
N ASN A 136 -6.45 12.74 -0.91
CA ASN A 136 -5.14 13.15 -1.41
C ASN A 136 -4.13 11.99 -1.44
N ALA A 137 -4.22 11.03 -0.51
CA ALA A 137 -3.34 9.86 -0.52
C ALA A 137 -3.62 8.95 -1.72
N PHE A 138 -4.90 8.71 -2.04
CA PHE A 138 -5.29 7.96 -3.25
C PHE A 138 -4.74 8.62 -4.52
N ALA A 139 -4.86 9.95 -4.62
CA ALA A 139 -4.36 10.71 -5.77
C ALA A 139 -2.83 10.64 -5.88
N VAL A 140 -2.12 10.92 -4.80
CA VAL A 140 -0.65 10.88 -4.73
C VAL A 140 -0.10 9.49 -5.09
N ASP A 141 -0.78 8.42 -4.69
CA ASP A 141 -0.42 7.05 -5.03
C ASP A 141 -0.51 6.76 -6.54
N LEU A 142 -1.44 7.40 -7.22
CA LEU A 142 -1.56 7.34 -8.68
C LEU A 142 -0.60 8.30 -9.42
N GLY A 143 0.19 9.08 -8.69
CA GLY A 143 1.03 10.14 -9.27
C GLY A 143 0.24 11.34 -9.77
N LEU A 144 -0.92 11.62 -9.15
CA LEU A 144 -1.78 12.74 -9.48
C LEU A 144 -1.61 13.87 -8.46
N GLY A 145 -2.04 15.07 -8.88
CA GLY A 145 -1.94 16.28 -8.07
C GLY A 145 -0.62 17.02 -8.26
N ASP A 146 -0.37 17.97 -7.38
CA ASP A 146 0.85 18.75 -7.30
C ASP A 146 1.51 18.65 -5.91
N ASP A 147 2.58 19.41 -5.67
CA ASP A 147 3.30 19.37 -4.37
C ASP A 147 2.39 19.72 -3.18
N ARG A 148 1.36 20.56 -3.40
CA ARG A 148 0.39 20.93 -2.37
C ARG A 148 -0.49 19.74 -1.96
N THR A 149 -0.84 18.86 -2.91
CA THR A 149 -1.68 17.68 -2.65
C THR A 149 -1.07 16.82 -1.56
N PHE A 150 0.22 16.48 -1.69
CA PHE A 150 0.92 15.72 -0.68
C PHE A 150 1.13 16.51 0.63
N ALA A 151 1.53 17.78 0.54
CA ALA A 151 1.71 18.62 1.72
C ALA A 151 0.42 18.80 2.53
N ASN A 152 -0.73 18.95 1.87
CA ASN A 152 -2.03 19.03 2.52
C ASN A 152 -2.42 17.72 3.21
N MET A 153 -2.14 16.57 2.57
CA MET A 153 -2.33 15.26 3.19
C MET A 153 -1.49 15.11 4.47
N VAL A 154 -0.20 15.45 4.42
CA VAL A 154 0.69 15.39 5.59
C VAL A 154 0.16 16.27 6.72
N ARG A 155 -0.17 17.54 6.41
CA ARG A 155 -0.71 18.48 7.41
C ARG A 155 -2.00 17.97 8.05
N HIS A 156 -2.90 17.36 7.26
CA HIS A 156 -4.14 16.77 7.76
C HIS A 156 -3.86 15.70 8.83
N TYR A 157 -2.96 14.76 8.55
CA TYR A 157 -2.63 13.69 9.50
C TYR A 157 -1.68 14.12 10.64
N GLU A 158 -0.93 15.21 10.48
CA GLU A 158 -0.21 15.83 11.59
C GLU A 158 -1.16 16.44 12.63
N GLN A 159 -2.30 16.97 12.18
CA GLN A 159 -3.31 17.57 13.02
C GLN A 159 -4.26 16.56 13.65
N ASN A 160 -4.72 15.57 12.88
CA ASN A 160 -5.74 14.61 13.33
C ASN A 160 -5.19 13.50 14.22
N THR A 161 -3.94 13.07 14.04
CA THR A 161 -3.28 11.99 14.81
C THR A 161 -3.97 10.63 14.80
N TRP A 162 -4.97 10.40 13.95
CA TRP A 162 -5.72 9.15 13.77
C TRP A 162 -6.19 8.99 12.33
N PHE A 163 -6.61 7.77 11.95
CA PHE A 163 -7.12 7.48 10.61
C PHE A 163 -8.60 7.83 10.50
N ASP A 164 -8.93 8.77 9.62
CA ASP A 164 -10.31 9.12 9.23
C ASP A 164 -10.83 8.24 8.07
N THR A 165 -10.02 7.29 7.63
CA THR A 165 -10.19 6.44 6.46
C THR A 165 -10.83 5.10 6.81
N GLY A 166 -11.39 4.44 5.79
CA GLY A 166 -11.77 3.03 5.83
C GLY A 166 -10.57 2.10 5.58
N ILE A 167 -10.88 0.86 5.22
CA ILE A 167 -9.86 -0.20 5.06
C ILE A 167 -8.85 0.10 3.95
N PHE A 168 -9.29 0.68 2.84
CA PHE A 168 -8.43 0.98 1.71
C PHE A 168 -7.60 2.24 1.95
N GLY A 169 -8.25 3.30 2.42
CA GLY A 169 -7.57 4.55 2.72
C GLY A 169 -6.52 4.40 3.81
N THR A 170 -6.78 3.60 4.86
CA THR A 170 -5.80 3.31 5.91
C THR A 170 -4.55 2.63 5.35
N ASP A 171 -4.70 1.64 4.47
CA ASP A 171 -3.58 1.00 3.78
C ASP A 171 -2.79 1.99 2.92
N ILE A 172 -3.49 2.80 2.12
CA ILE A 172 -2.87 3.73 1.16
C ILE A 172 -2.17 4.88 1.87
N VAL A 173 -2.81 5.51 2.85
CA VAL A 173 -2.22 6.59 3.66
C VAL A 173 -0.93 6.10 4.34
N THR A 174 -0.99 4.95 4.99
CA THR A 174 0.19 4.36 5.65
C THR A 174 1.32 4.15 4.67
N ARG A 175 1.04 3.58 3.51
CA ARG A 175 2.04 3.31 2.48
C ARG A 175 2.64 4.58 1.92
N VAL A 176 1.82 5.53 1.51
CA VAL A 176 2.25 6.80 0.91
C VAL A 176 3.15 7.59 1.87
N LEU A 177 2.79 7.65 3.15
CA LEU A 177 3.63 8.32 4.16
C LEU A 177 5.01 7.65 4.28
N PHE A 178 5.08 6.32 4.37
CA PHE A 178 6.36 5.63 4.41
C PHE A 178 7.16 5.81 3.12
N GLU A 179 6.54 5.68 1.95
CA GLU A 179 7.21 5.79 0.65
C GLU A 179 7.78 7.20 0.43
N ARG A 180 7.07 8.23 0.90
CA ARG A 180 7.45 9.63 0.76
C ARG A 180 8.34 10.16 1.91
N GLY A 181 8.85 9.30 2.78
CA GLY A 181 9.82 9.68 3.82
C GLY A 181 9.24 10.15 5.14
N HIS A 182 7.91 10.09 5.33
CA HIS A 182 7.23 10.47 6.58
C HIS A 182 7.02 9.28 7.52
N ALA A 183 8.08 8.49 7.74
CA ALA A 183 8.02 7.27 8.56
C ALA A 183 7.55 7.55 9.99
N THR A 184 7.98 8.65 10.60
CA THR A 184 7.54 9.05 11.95
C THR A 184 6.05 9.32 12.00
N LEU A 185 5.48 10.02 11.00
CA LEU A 185 4.04 10.27 10.95
C LEU A 185 3.24 8.98 10.74
N ALA A 186 3.68 8.12 9.81
CA ALA A 186 3.05 6.81 9.59
C ALA A 186 3.06 5.96 10.86
N TYR A 187 4.20 5.89 11.55
CA TYR A 187 4.34 5.15 12.80
C TYR A 187 3.45 5.72 13.90
N ARG A 188 3.39 7.05 14.06
CA ARG A 188 2.52 7.73 15.01
C ARG A 188 1.04 7.41 14.80
N LEU A 189 0.58 7.38 13.54
CA LEU A 189 -0.80 6.99 13.23
C LEU A 189 -1.08 5.53 13.60
N LEU A 190 -0.15 4.61 13.29
CA LEU A 190 -0.29 3.19 13.62
C LEU A 190 -0.27 2.91 15.13
N THR A 191 0.39 3.75 15.92
CA THR A 191 0.52 3.63 17.38
C THR A 191 -0.30 4.65 18.15
N SER A 192 -1.19 5.36 17.48
CA SER A 192 -2.08 6.35 18.10
C SER A 192 -2.94 5.72 19.19
N GLU A 193 -3.10 6.45 20.30
CA GLU A 193 -3.96 6.07 21.43
C GLU A 193 -5.36 6.69 21.34
N GLU A 194 -5.68 7.32 20.22
CA GLU A 194 -6.97 7.96 19.98
C GLU A 194 -8.11 6.96 19.79
N LYS A 195 -9.34 7.46 19.78
CA LYS A 195 -10.58 6.66 19.73
C LYS A 195 -10.63 5.70 18.52
N TYR A 196 -10.15 6.11 17.35
CA TYR A 196 -10.18 5.32 16.14
C TYR A 196 -8.76 4.84 15.80
N SER A 197 -8.27 3.83 16.57
CA SER A 197 -6.90 3.34 16.47
C SER A 197 -6.79 1.85 16.77
N PHE A 198 -5.69 1.25 16.37
CA PHE A 198 -5.34 -0.12 16.71
C PHE A 198 -5.15 -0.32 18.21
N TRP A 199 -4.60 0.69 18.89
CA TRP A 199 -4.46 0.69 20.35
C TRP A 199 -5.82 0.64 21.06
N HIS A 200 -6.81 1.40 20.56
CA HIS A 200 -8.15 1.40 21.13
C HIS A 200 -8.77 -0.01 21.12
N TRP A 201 -8.66 -0.72 20.00
CA TRP A 201 -9.13 -2.10 19.94
C TRP A 201 -8.42 -3.01 20.94
N GLN A 202 -7.09 -2.91 21.05
CA GLN A 202 -6.33 -3.67 22.04
C GLN A 202 -6.74 -3.33 23.46
N SER A 203 -6.88 -2.04 23.80
CA SER A 203 -7.24 -1.57 25.14
C SER A 203 -8.66 -1.99 25.57
N THR A 204 -9.56 -2.22 24.61
CA THR A 204 -10.92 -2.75 24.84
C THR A 204 -11.00 -4.28 24.86
N GLY A 205 -9.88 -4.97 24.75
CA GLY A 205 -9.78 -6.42 24.86
C GLY A 205 -9.96 -7.17 23.55
N CYS A 206 -9.92 -6.50 22.39
CA CYS A 206 -9.92 -7.18 21.10
C CYS A 206 -8.66 -8.03 20.94
N THR A 207 -8.84 -9.30 20.56
CA THR A 207 -7.76 -10.25 20.25
C THR A 207 -7.60 -10.49 18.77
N THR A 208 -8.49 -9.92 17.95
CA THR A 208 -8.52 -9.98 16.48
C THR A 208 -8.86 -8.60 15.94
N PHE A 209 -8.73 -8.39 14.62
CA PHE A 209 -9.15 -7.13 13.98
C PHE A 209 -10.67 -7.10 13.82
N PRO A 210 -11.36 -6.06 14.35
CA PRO A 210 -12.75 -5.81 14.04
C PRO A 210 -12.95 -5.34 12.59
N GLU A 211 -14.18 -5.45 12.10
CA GLU A 211 -14.56 -4.95 10.77
C GLU A 211 -14.61 -3.42 10.71
N TYR A 212 -15.08 -2.77 11.79
CA TYR A 212 -15.23 -1.31 11.87
C TYR A 212 -14.37 -0.72 12.98
N TRP A 213 -13.93 0.51 12.79
CA TRP A 213 -13.26 1.29 13.84
C TRP A 213 -14.09 1.38 15.12
N THR A 214 -15.41 1.44 14.97
CA THR A 214 -16.38 1.55 16.09
C THR A 214 -16.73 0.22 16.76
N TYR A 215 -16.15 -0.92 16.31
CA TYR A 215 -16.24 -2.19 17.00
C TYR A 215 -17.66 -2.81 17.11
N ASN A 216 -18.57 -2.40 16.23
CA ASN A 216 -20.00 -2.73 16.32
C ASN A 216 -20.48 -3.81 15.35
N ARG A 217 -19.57 -4.52 14.68
CA ARG A 217 -19.86 -5.56 13.68
C ARG A 217 -19.01 -6.80 13.92
N SER A 218 -18.56 -7.47 12.87
CA SER A 218 -17.68 -8.62 12.96
C SER A 218 -16.43 -8.32 13.80
N GLN A 219 -16.11 -9.24 14.73
CA GLN A 219 -14.94 -9.14 15.60
C GLN A 219 -13.74 -9.93 15.07
N ASN A 220 -13.85 -10.52 13.89
CA ASN A 220 -12.78 -11.26 13.22
C ASN A 220 -12.77 -10.91 11.73
N HIS A 221 -12.19 -9.74 11.40
CA HIS A 221 -12.18 -9.18 10.05
C HIS A 221 -10.79 -8.62 9.74
N PRO A 222 -9.90 -9.38 9.08
CA PRO A 222 -8.47 -9.05 9.02
C PRO A 222 -8.11 -7.89 8.09
N MET A 223 -9.07 -7.19 7.48
CA MET A 223 -8.83 -6.18 6.44
C MET A 223 -7.91 -5.04 6.89
N PHE A 224 -8.14 -4.47 8.08
CA PHE A 224 -7.26 -3.45 8.65
C PHE A 224 -5.86 -3.97 9.00
N GLY A 225 -5.70 -5.28 9.13
CA GLY A 225 -4.39 -5.92 9.30
C GLY A 225 -3.46 -5.79 8.09
N ALA A 226 -3.98 -5.33 6.94
CA ALA A 226 -3.18 -5.07 5.76
C ALA A 226 -1.96 -4.17 6.02
N VAL A 227 -2.04 -3.25 6.99
CA VAL A 227 -0.92 -2.36 7.36
C VAL A 227 0.28 -3.07 7.97
N ILE A 228 0.10 -4.29 8.52
CA ILE A 228 1.19 -5.07 9.15
C ILE A 228 2.34 -5.30 8.16
N LYS A 229 2.04 -5.51 6.87
CA LYS A 229 3.07 -5.68 5.83
C LYS A 229 4.06 -4.51 5.79
N TYR A 230 3.64 -3.31 6.20
CA TYR A 230 4.49 -2.12 6.19
C TYR A 230 5.49 -2.07 7.35
N LEU A 231 5.20 -2.77 8.45
CA LEU A 231 6.18 -2.97 9.53
C LEU A 231 7.36 -3.80 9.02
N PHE A 232 7.11 -4.84 8.23
CA PHE A 232 8.18 -5.62 7.59
C PHE A 232 8.85 -4.85 6.45
N ARG A 233 8.05 -4.28 5.55
CA ARG A 233 8.57 -3.60 4.35
C ARG A 233 9.35 -2.33 4.66
N PHE A 234 8.88 -1.52 5.62
CA PHE A 234 9.47 -0.20 5.87
C PHE A 234 10.24 -0.15 7.19
N ILE A 235 9.65 -0.61 8.30
CA ILE A 235 10.35 -0.54 9.60
C ILE A 235 11.54 -1.50 9.62
N LEU A 236 11.34 -2.77 9.29
CA LEU A 236 12.45 -3.73 9.14
C LEU A 236 13.18 -3.58 7.81
N GLY A 237 12.55 -2.94 6.83
CA GLY A 237 13.11 -2.68 5.51
C GLY A 237 13.19 -3.90 4.60
N ILE A 238 12.51 -5.00 4.89
CA ILE A 238 12.60 -6.23 4.12
C ILE A 238 11.79 -6.10 2.83
N THR A 239 12.47 -5.99 1.69
CA THR A 239 11.84 -5.88 0.37
C THR A 239 12.51 -6.83 -0.62
N GLN A 240 11.79 -7.19 -1.69
CA GLN A 240 12.35 -7.97 -2.78
C GLN A 240 12.48 -7.15 -4.07
N GLU A 241 13.53 -7.40 -4.81
CA GLU A 241 13.68 -7.00 -6.21
C GLU A 241 13.28 -8.18 -7.09
N GLY A 242 12.40 -7.96 -8.07
CA GLY A 242 11.83 -9.05 -8.88
C GLY A 242 10.71 -9.83 -8.17
N ALA A 243 10.72 -11.14 -8.28
CA ALA A 243 9.74 -12.06 -7.70
C ALA A 243 10.42 -13.28 -7.06
N GLY A 244 9.70 -14.03 -6.22
CA GLY A 244 10.15 -15.28 -5.60
C GLY A 244 11.20 -15.09 -4.50
N TRP A 245 11.41 -13.89 -3.98
CA TRP A 245 12.33 -13.59 -2.89
C TRP A 245 13.80 -14.01 -3.13
N LYS A 246 14.22 -14.04 -4.41
CA LYS A 246 15.60 -14.41 -4.78
C LYS A 246 16.59 -13.27 -4.59
N ASN A 247 16.11 -12.02 -4.69
CA ASN A 247 16.90 -10.82 -4.49
C ASN A 247 16.23 -9.95 -3.43
N ILE A 248 16.92 -9.69 -2.32
CA ILE A 248 16.37 -8.99 -1.15
C ILE A 248 17.16 -7.72 -0.87
N VAL A 249 16.43 -6.66 -0.58
CA VAL A 249 17.00 -5.41 -0.09
C VAL A 249 16.49 -5.18 1.32
N ILE A 250 17.41 -4.94 2.24
CA ILE A 250 17.12 -4.51 3.60
C ILE A 250 17.37 -3.01 3.66
N ALA A 251 16.29 -2.22 3.73
CA ALA A 251 16.34 -0.75 3.69
C ALA A 251 15.37 -0.16 4.73
N PRO A 252 15.70 -0.22 6.02
CA PRO A 252 14.80 0.24 7.08
C PRO A 252 14.58 1.76 7.03
N LYS A 253 13.35 2.15 7.35
CA LYS A 253 12.96 3.55 7.55
C LYS A 253 12.62 3.75 9.02
N PHE A 254 13.45 4.48 9.72
CA PHE A 254 13.28 4.68 11.15
C PHE A 254 12.23 5.76 11.44
N ALA A 255 11.40 5.47 12.42
CA ALA A 255 10.51 6.45 13.03
C ALA A 255 11.12 6.99 14.32
N ASP A 256 10.82 8.25 14.66
CA ASP A 256 11.20 8.83 15.93
C ASP A 256 10.52 8.05 17.07
N GLY A 257 11.24 7.83 18.15
CA GLY A 257 10.78 7.05 19.32
C GLY A 257 10.88 5.54 19.15
N LEU A 258 11.12 5.00 17.94
CA LEU A 258 11.33 3.57 17.73
C LEU A 258 12.83 3.25 17.79
N ASN A 259 13.28 2.69 18.91
CA ASN A 259 14.70 2.41 19.15
C ASN A 259 15.13 1.00 18.76
N SER A 260 14.20 0.08 18.56
CA SER A 260 14.51 -1.29 18.13
C SER A 260 13.31 -1.95 17.46
N ALA A 261 13.59 -2.84 16.54
CA ALA A 261 12.59 -3.77 16.01
C ALA A 261 13.29 -5.08 15.61
N GLU A 262 12.50 -6.15 15.64
CA GLU A 262 12.92 -7.47 15.21
C GLU A 262 11.75 -8.17 14.51
N GLY A 263 12.04 -8.90 13.44
CA GLY A 263 11.06 -9.70 12.75
C GLY A 263 11.67 -10.56 11.66
N SER A 264 10.89 -11.51 11.19
CA SER A 264 11.32 -12.42 10.12
C SER A 264 10.18 -12.76 9.18
N ILE A 265 10.52 -13.03 7.92
CA ILE A 265 9.62 -13.62 6.94
C ILE A 265 10.13 -15.01 6.56
N LEU A 266 9.22 -15.90 6.23
CA LEU A 266 9.56 -17.21 5.69
C LEU A 266 9.36 -17.15 4.17
N THR A 267 10.41 -17.42 3.43
CA THR A 267 10.41 -17.57 1.97
C THR A 267 10.58 -19.03 1.58
N GLU A 268 10.41 -19.37 0.31
CA GLU A 268 10.71 -20.74 -0.18
C GLU A 268 12.17 -21.15 0.03
N SER A 269 13.09 -20.19 0.03
CA SER A 269 14.53 -20.44 0.29
C SER A 269 14.86 -20.54 1.78
N GLY A 270 13.94 -20.18 2.66
CA GLY A 270 14.15 -20.20 4.11
C GLY A 270 13.79 -18.88 4.79
N ARG A 271 14.24 -18.73 6.03
CA ARG A 271 13.95 -17.57 6.88
C ARG A 271 14.86 -16.40 6.54
N VAL A 272 14.26 -15.22 6.35
CA VAL A 272 14.96 -13.92 6.35
C VAL A 272 14.61 -13.21 7.64
N SER A 273 15.61 -12.84 8.44
CA SER A 273 15.44 -12.24 9.75
C SER A 273 16.20 -10.92 9.82
N VAL A 274 15.58 -9.90 10.39
CA VAL A 274 16.18 -8.58 10.61
C VAL A 274 15.90 -8.14 12.03
N ARG A 275 16.93 -7.75 12.75
CA ARG A 275 16.88 -7.04 14.02
C ARG A 275 17.74 -5.80 13.93
N PHE A 276 17.25 -4.68 14.45
CA PHE A 276 18.07 -3.50 14.67
C PHE A 276 17.86 -2.92 16.08
N VAL A 277 18.90 -2.24 16.57
CA VAL A 277 18.88 -1.43 17.79
C VAL A 277 19.57 -0.11 17.51
N ARG A 278 18.91 1.00 17.81
CA ARG A 278 19.42 2.37 17.70
C ARG A 278 19.86 2.83 19.09
N SER A 279 21.09 3.24 19.25
CA SER A 279 21.64 3.72 20.53
C SER A 279 22.89 4.56 20.28
N ALA A 280 23.01 5.66 21.00
CA ALA A 280 24.20 6.52 21.00
C ALA A 280 24.68 6.95 19.60
N GLY A 281 23.73 7.32 18.71
CA GLY A 281 24.03 7.76 17.33
C GLY A 281 24.52 6.64 16.41
N ARG A 282 24.25 5.40 16.76
CA ARG A 282 24.57 4.21 15.95
C ARG A 282 23.36 3.29 15.82
N VAL A 283 23.34 2.54 14.73
CA VAL A 283 22.40 1.46 14.50
C VAL A 283 23.15 0.14 14.42
N SER A 284 22.83 -0.76 15.32
CA SER A 284 23.32 -2.14 15.29
C SER A 284 22.32 -3.03 14.60
N PHE A 285 22.76 -3.78 13.60
CA PHE A 285 21.95 -4.73 12.85
C PHE A 285 22.41 -6.15 13.13
N ARG A 286 21.46 -7.08 13.19
CA ARG A 286 21.65 -8.52 13.04
C ARG A 286 20.70 -9.01 11.95
N ILE A 287 21.25 -9.55 10.87
CA ILE A 287 20.52 -9.95 9.68
C ILE A 287 20.87 -11.39 9.35
N GLU A 288 19.87 -12.23 9.10
CA GLU A 288 20.03 -13.62 8.69
C GLU A 288 19.44 -13.80 7.29
N ILE A 289 20.24 -14.35 6.38
CA ILE A 289 19.88 -14.59 4.98
C ILE A 289 20.01 -16.11 4.70
N PRO A 290 18.98 -16.76 4.13
CA PRO A 290 19.03 -18.16 3.78
C PRO A 290 19.90 -18.43 2.55
N GLU A 291 20.27 -19.69 2.33
CA GLU A 291 20.98 -20.12 1.12
C GLU A 291 20.18 -19.85 -0.15
N GLY A 292 20.88 -19.57 -1.26
CA GLY A 292 20.26 -19.33 -2.57
C GLY A 292 19.59 -17.96 -2.72
N VAL A 293 19.72 -17.05 -1.77
CA VAL A 293 19.21 -15.68 -1.81
C VAL A 293 20.38 -14.70 -1.94
N GLN A 294 20.24 -13.75 -2.87
CA GLN A 294 21.13 -12.59 -2.94
C GLN A 294 20.50 -11.46 -2.13
N ALA A 295 21.29 -10.84 -1.26
CA ALA A 295 20.77 -9.76 -0.45
C ALA A 295 21.79 -8.62 -0.26
N ARG A 296 21.28 -7.44 0.11
CA ARG A 296 22.12 -6.31 0.52
C ARG A 296 21.42 -5.49 1.60
N LEU A 297 22.20 -4.96 2.53
CA LEU A 297 21.77 -3.91 3.44
C LEU A 297 22.02 -2.55 2.76
N ALA A 298 20.94 -1.80 2.48
CA ALA A 298 20.98 -0.45 1.91
C ALA A 298 20.75 0.58 3.04
N TYR A 299 21.77 0.76 3.88
CA TYR A 299 21.77 1.71 4.98
C TYR A 299 23.22 2.16 5.23
N ALA A 300 23.45 3.47 5.32
CA ALA A 300 24.78 4.06 5.41
C ALA A 300 25.77 3.45 4.38
N GLY A 301 25.29 3.35 3.14
CA GLY A 301 25.97 2.69 2.04
C GLY A 301 25.23 1.44 1.54
N SER A 302 25.94 0.58 0.81
CA SER A 302 25.40 -0.69 0.30
C SER A 302 26.35 -1.82 0.70
N HIS A 303 25.84 -2.75 1.50
CA HIS A 303 26.59 -3.87 2.07
C HIS A 303 26.04 -5.19 1.53
N PRO A 304 26.74 -5.90 0.65
CA PRO A 304 26.34 -7.22 0.18
C PRO A 304 26.19 -8.22 1.34
N LEU A 305 25.17 -9.05 1.29
CA LEU A 305 24.88 -10.09 2.27
C LEU A 305 24.84 -11.45 1.55
N THR A 306 25.65 -12.37 1.99
CA THR A 306 25.62 -13.77 1.59
C THR A 306 24.72 -14.57 2.53
N ALA A 307 24.55 -15.87 2.28
CA ALA A 307 23.88 -16.76 3.24
C ALA A 307 24.60 -16.75 4.60
N GLY A 308 23.81 -16.77 5.67
CA GLY A 308 24.29 -16.75 7.05
C GLY A 308 23.88 -15.53 7.85
N VAL A 309 24.52 -15.33 8.99
CA VAL A 309 24.24 -14.23 9.92
C VAL A 309 25.28 -13.13 9.74
N HIS A 310 24.80 -11.90 9.61
CA HIS A 310 25.60 -10.69 9.47
C HIS A 310 25.34 -9.73 10.62
N GLU A 311 26.38 -9.13 11.17
CA GLU A 311 26.29 -8.12 12.22
C GLU A 311 27.01 -6.84 11.79
N PHE A 312 26.33 -5.70 11.96
CA PHE A 312 26.85 -4.38 11.63
C PHE A 312 26.65 -3.44 12.81
N SER A 313 27.53 -2.45 12.92
CA SER A 313 27.31 -1.26 13.74
C SER A 313 27.66 -0.05 12.88
N LEU A 314 26.65 0.64 12.38
CA LEU A 314 26.77 1.75 11.43
C LEU A 314 26.38 3.07 12.09
N PRO A 315 26.89 4.23 11.61
CA PRO A 315 26.42 5.53 12.07
C PRO A 315 24.93 5.67 11.82
N GLU A 316 24.22 6.31 12.72
CA GLU A 316 22.84 6.68 12.49
C GLU A 316 22.78 7.80 11.45
N GLU A 317 22.10 7.55 10.33
CA GLU A 317 21.88 8.57 9.31
C GLU A 317 20.89 9.60 9.84
N THR A 318 21.30 10.86 9.84
CA THR A 318 20.39 11.96 10.14
C THR A 318 19.39 12.08 8.98
N THR A 319 18.17 11.65 9.18
CA THR A 319 17.10 11.95 8.20
C THR A 319 17.04 13.46 8.05
N ALA A 320 17.41 13.96 6.88
CA ALA A 320 17.13 15.35 6.53
C ALA A 320 15.60 15.54 6.65
N ARG A 321 15.20 16.43 7.56
CA ARG A 321 13.82 16.81 7.80
C ARG A 321 13.25 17.58 6.63
#